data_3a46e58048bd6f3fa24f2f3077d1115c
#
_entry.id   3a46e58048bd6f3fa24f2f3077d1115c
#
_cell.length_a   1.000
_cell.length_b   1.000
_cell.length_c   1.000
_cell.angle_alpha   90.00
_cell.angle_beta   90.00
_cell.angle_gamma   90.00
#
_symmetry.space_group_name_H-M   'P 1'
#
loop_
_entity.id
_entity.type
_entity.pdbx_description
1 polymer ?
#
loop_
_entity_poly.entity_id
_entity_poly.type
_entity_poly.pdbx_seq_one_letter_code
_entity_poly.pdbx_strand_id
1 'polypeptide(L)'
;LALLDRIQSISKPIIAAVSGYALGGGCELALLCDIIVASETARFAQPEINIGVIPGAGGTQRLARALGKQRAMEFILTGRTMSAKEAQDAGLVCRVVLPEACLDEARKLAAEICQRSPLAVKLAKEAILKAFETSLRDGLDFERKCFYLLFGSEDQKEGMKAFLEKRKAEFKGK
;
A
#
# COMPACT_ATOMS: atom_id res chain seq x y z
N LEU A 1 0.39 -16.74 10.32
CA LEU A 1 1.39 -16.28 9.35
C LEU A 1 0.98 -16.66 7.93
N ALA A 2 0.62 -17.93 7.63
CA ALA A 2 0.24 -18.38 6.28
C ALA A 2 -0.88 -17.51 5.61
N LEU A 3 -1.84 -16.99 6.39
CA LEU A 3 -2.86 -16.08 5.86
C LEU A 3 -2.26 -14.74 5.40
N LEU A 4 -1.34 -14.18 6.18
CA LEU A 4 -0.68 -12.91 5.85
C LEU A 4 0.20 -13.05 4.60
N ASP A 5 0.94 -14.16 4.50
CA ASP A 5 1.75 -14.48 3.31
C ASP A 5 0.86 -14.58 2.05
N ARG A 6 -0.34 -15.19 2.21
CA ARG A 6 -1.31 -15.28 1.12
C ARG A 6 -1.86 -13.91 0.72
N ILE A 7 -2.14 -13.02 1.68
CA ILE A 7 -2.58 -11.65 1.38
C ILE A 7 -1.46 -10.90 0.64
N GLN A 8 -0.22 -11.03 1.11
CA GLN A 8 0.94 -10.37 0.47
C GLN A 8 1.18 -10.85 -0.97
N SER A 9 0.83 -12.09 -1.29
CA SER A 9 0.98 -12.65 -2.64
C SER A 9 -0.10 -12.22 -3.63
N ILE A 10 -1.13 -11.48 -3.20
CA ILE A 10 -2.19 -10.98 -4.08
C ILE A 10 -1.61 -9.95 -5.04
N SER A 11 -1.70 -10.21 -6.33
CA SER A 11 -1.17 -9.32 -7.37
C SER A 11 -1.97 -8.04 -7.59
N LYS A 12 -3.23 -7.99 -7.14
CA LYS A 12 -4.08 -6.79 -7.19
C LYS A 12 -3.71 -5.84 -6.05
N PRO A 13 -3.73 -4.52 -6.25
CA PRO A 13 -3.63 -3.57 -5.15
C PRO A 13 -4.71 -3.78 -4.10
N ILE A 14 -4.32 -3.70 -2.83
CA ILE A 14 -5.22 -3.82 -1.68
C ILE A 14 -5.23 -2.48 -0.95
N ILE A 15 -6.42 -1.95 -0.70
CA ILE A 15 -6.62 -0.68 0.01
C ILE A 15 -7.24 -0.98 1.37
N ALA A 16 -6.59 -0.55 2.45
CA ALA A 16 -7.17 -0.56 3.78
C ALA A 16 -7.98 0.73 3.99
N ALA A 17 -9.25 0.57 4.36
CA ALA A 17 -10.11 1.66 4.86
C ALA A 17 -10.19 1.53 6.38
N VAL A 18 -9.47 2.38 7.10
CA VAL A 18 -9.33 2.28 8.55
C VAL A 18 -10.20 3.34 9.23
N SER A 19 -11.19 2.89 10.01
CA SER A 19 -12.03 3.76 10.83
C SER A 19 -12.02 3.25 12.28
N GLY A 20 -11.62 4.09 13.24
CA GLY A 20 -11.40 3.67 14.63
C GLY A 20 -10.03 3.01 14.84
N TYR A 21 -9.99 1.96 15.64
CA TYR A 21 -8.74 1.37 16.13
C TYR A 21 -8.15 0.32 15.17
N ALA A 22 -6.89 0.50 14.80
CA ALA A 22 -6.04 -0.49 14.16
C ALA A 22 -4.83 -0.74 15.08
N LEU A 23 -4.96 -1.72 15.98
CA LEU A 23 -3.99 -2.01 17.04
C LEU A 23 -3.35 -3.37 16.83
N GLY A 24 -2.07 -3.51 17.14
CA GLY A 24 -1.34 -4.78 17.06
C GLY A 24 -1.51 -5.45 15.70
N GLY A 25 -1.97 -6.70 15.68
CA GLY A 25 -2.24 -7.44 14.43
C GLY A 25 -3.17 -6.72 13.46
N GLY A 26 -4.13 -5.91 13.94
CA GLY A 26 -4.97 -5.05 13.10
C GLY A 26 -4.18 -3.94 12.41
N CYS A 27 -3.21 -3.34 13.11
CA CYS A 27 -2.27 -2.40 12.52
C CYS A 27 -1.35 -3.11 11.51
N GLU A 28 -0.85 -4.30 11.82
CA GLU A 28 -0.02 -5.11 10.93
C GLU A 28 -0.76 -5.50 9.65
N LEU A 29 -2.06 -5.79 9.75
CA LEU A 29 -2.92 -6.05 8.58
C LEU A 29 -3.08 -4.79 7.71
N ALA A 30 -3.28 -3.62 8.31
CA ALA A 30 -3.32 -2.36 7.56
C ALA A 30 -1.99 -2.07 6.86
N LEU A 31 -0.86 -2.32 7.53
CA LEU A 31 0.49 -2.18 6.99
C LEU A 31 0.81 -3.18 5.86
N LEU A 32 0.10 -4.29 5.80
CA LEU A 32 0.24 -5.30 4.75
C LEU A 32 -0.47 -4.87 3.46
N CYS A 33 -1.47 -3.99 3.57
CA CYS A 33 -2.14 -3.41 2.41
C CYS A 33 -1.23 -2.41 1.69
N ASP A 34 -1.48 -2.19 0.42
CA ASP A 34 -0.65 -1.33 -0.43
C ASP A 34 -0.92 0.16 -0.21
N ILE A 35 -2.16 0.51 0.17
CA ILE A 35 -2.60 1.89 0.39
C ILE A 35 -3.49 1.94 1.63
N ILE A 36 -3.32 2.95 2.47
CA ILE A 36 -4.16 3.17 3.64
C ILE A 36 -4.93 4.48 3.48
N VAL A 37 -6.26 4.38 3.50
CA VAL A 37 -7.20 5.50 3.69
C VAL A 37 -7.72 5.42 5.11
N ALA A 38 -7.68 6.50 5.86
CA ALA A 38 -8.09 6.52 7.26
C ALA A 38 -9.17 7.57 7.52
N SER A 39 -10.05 7.29 8.47
CA SER A 39 -10.90 8.33 9.04
C SER A 39 -10.11 9.19 10.04
N GLU A 40 -10.57 10.40 10.32
CA GLU A 40 -9.99 11.26 11.36
C GLU A 40 -9.97 10.60 12.75
N THR A 41 -10.90 9.65 12.97
CA THR A 41 -10.99 8.89 14.21
C THR A 41 -10.03 7.70 14.27
N ALA A 42 -9.35 7.38 13.17
CA ALA A 42 -8.45 6.24 13.14
C ALA A 42 -7.27 6.41 14.12
N ARG A 43 -6.93 5.30 14.76
CA ARG A 43 -5.84 5.21 15.73
C ARG A 43 -5.02 3.97 15.43
N PHE A 44 -3.73 4.15 15.30
CA PHE A 44 -2.78 3.08 15.02
C PHE A 44 -1.90 2.85 16.25
N ALA A 45 -1.62 1.61 16.60
CA ALA A 45 -0.63 1.27 17.61
C ALA A 45 -0.05 -0.14 17.40
N GLN A 46 1.16 -0.34 17.93
CA GLN A 46 1.77 -1.65 18.13
C GLN A 46 2.01 -1.84 19.65
N PRO A 47 0.95 -2.17 20.41
CA PRO A 47 0.99 -2.18 21.86
C PRO A 47 1.53 -3.49 22.45
N GLU A 48 2.05 -4.40 21.63
CA GLU A 48 2.52 -5.73 22.02
C GLU A 48 3.58 -5.68 23.13
N ILE A 49 4.39 -4.62 23.14
CA ILE A 49 5.42 -4.42 24.17
C ILE A 49 4.82 -4.33 25.57
N ASN A 50 3.59 -3.86 25.71
CA ASN A 50 2.90 -3.73 26.99
C ASN A 50 2.55 -5.10 27.64
N ILE A 51 2.54 -6.16 26.84
CA ILE A 51 2.31 -7.54 27.30
C ILE A 51 3.57 -8.41 27.19
N GLY A 52 4.75 -7.79 27.03
CA GLY A 52 6.04 -8.48 27.05
C GLY A 52 6.40 -9.22 25.76
N VAL A 53 5.75 -8.89 24.62
CA VAL A 53 6.08 -9.44 23.30
C VAL A 53 6.33 -8.32 22.29
N ILE A 54 6.74 -8.67 21.08
CA ILE A 54 6.92 -7.74 19.96
C ILE A 54 5.87 -8.00 18.89
N PRO A 55 5.61 -7.04 17.98
CA PRO A 55 4.82 -7.29 16.78
C PRO A 55 5.32 -8.51 16.01
N GLY A 56 4.45 -9.45 15.69
CA GLY A 56 4.84 -10.76 15.13
C GLY A 56 4.40 -11.00 13.68
N ALA A 57 3.66 -10.06 13.08
CA ALA A 57 3.13 -10.18 11.72
C ALA A 57 3.70 -9.14 10.74
N GLY A 58 4.88 -8.60 11.06
CA GLY A 58 5.66 -7.70 10.21
C GLY A 58 5.65 -6.24 10.62
N GLY A 59 5.03 -5.88 11.75
CA GLY A 59 4.95 -4.50 12.23
C GLY A 59 6.30 -3.84 12.39
N THR A 60 7.27 -4.52 12.99
CA THR A 60 8.64 -4.00 13.15
C THR A 60 9.30 -3.69 11.82
N GLN A 61 9.08 -4.52 10.81
CA GLN A 61 9.74 -4.42 9.51
C GLN A 61 9.07 -3.36 8.62
N ARG A 62 7.73 -3.37 8.55
CA ARG A 62 6.98 -2.44 7.70
C ARG A 62 6.98 -1.03 8.25
N LEU A 63 6.83 -0.85 9.57
CA LEU A 63 6.89 0.49 10.17
C LEU A 63 8.28 1.13 10.03
N ALA A 64 9.35 0.37 10.22
CA ALA A 64 10.71 0.90 10.04
C ALA A 64 10.96 1.38 8.61
N ARG A 65 10.38 0.70 7.62
CA ARG A 65 10.45 1.10 6.21
C ARG A 65 9.56 2.30 5.87
N ALA A 66 8.39 2.39 6.49
CA ALA A 66 7.44 3.47 6.23
C ALA A 66 7.77 4.77 6.97
N LEU A 67 8.14 4.67 8.25
CA LEU A 67 8.32 5.83 9.14
C LEU A 67 9.79 6.22 9.34
N GLY A 68 10.72 5.37 8.92
CA GLY A 68 12.12 5.46 9.30
C GLY A 68 12.38 4.92 10.71
N LYS A 69 13.66 4.60 10.98
CA LYS A 69 14.09 3.91 12.20
C LYS A 69 13.64 4.62 13.50
N GLN A 70 13.84 5.92 13.60
CA GLN A 70 13.65 6.67 14.84
C GLN A 70 12.18 6.69 15.26
N ARG A 71 11.27 7.01 14.33
CA ARG A 71 9.82 7.01 14.60
C ARG A 71 9.30 5.61 14.88
N ALA A 72 9.76 4.61 14.14
CA ALA A 72 9.36 3.22 14.38
C ALA A 72 9.81 2.73 15.76
N MET A 73 11.05 3.06 16.20
CA MET A 73 11.56 2.73 17.52
C MET A 73 10.69 3.38 18.63
N GLU A 74 10.44 4.68 18.55
CA GLU A 74 9.58 5.37 19.51
C GLU A 74 8.19 4.71 19.58
N PHE A 75 7.55 4.52 18.42
CA PHE A 75 6.20 4.01 18.32
C PHE A 75 6.05 2.58 18.90
N ILE A 76 6.97 1.68 18.53
CA ILE A 76 6.92 0.27 18.96
C ILE A 76 7.38 0.12 20.42
N LEU A 77 8.49 0.77 20.83
CA LEU A 77 9.04 0.56 22.15
C LEU A 77 8.24 1.23 23.27
N THR A 78 7.45 2.25 22.95
CA THR A 78 6.53 2.88 23.90
C THR A 78 5.12 2.26 23.86
N GLY A 79 4.76 1.57 22.79
CA GLY A 79 3.41 1.06 22.57
C GLY A 79 2.36 2.17 22.45
N ARG A 80 2.78 3.42 22.19
CA ARG A 80 1.88 4.56 22.09
C ARG A 80 0.95 4.48 20.89
N THR A 81 -0.11 5.24 20.96
CA THR A 81 -1.06 5.38 19.84
C THR A 81 -0.67 6.57 18.96
N MET A 82 -0.79 6.39 17.65
CA MET A 82 -0.62 7.41 16.61
C MET A 82 -1.99 7.78 16.05
N SER A 83 -2.28 9.07 15.92
CA SER A 83 -3.51 9.54 15.26
C SER A 83 -3.45 9.39 13.75
N ALA A 84 -4.61 9.45 13.07
CA ALA A 84 -4.69 9.44 11.61
C ALA A 84 -3.85 10.56 10.97
N LYS A 85 -3.93 11.78 11.55
CA LYS A 85 -3.16 12.93 11.07
C LYS A 85 -1.66 12.72 11.21
N GLU A 86 -1.22 12.23 12.37
CA GLU A 86 0.19 11.92 12.61
C GLU A 86 0.70 10.84 11.66
N ALA A 87 -0.12 9.81 11.41
CA ALA A 87 0.18 8.74 10.46
C ALA A 87 0.28 9.27 9.01
N GLN A 88 -0.56 10.22 8.64
CA GLN A 88 -0.50 10.89 7.33
C GLN A 88 0.78 11.74 7.21
N ASP A 89 1.08 12.56 8.20
CA ASP A 89 2.28 13.42 8.20
C ASP A 89 3.58 12.60 8.21
N ALA A 90 3.50 11.38 8.70
CA ALA A 90 4.59 10.42 8.68
C ALA A 90 4.69 9.59 7.38
N GLY A 91 3.74 9.74 6.46
CA GLY A 91 3.72 9.02 5.17
C GLY A 91 3.14 7.60 5.24
N LEU A 92 2.53 7.20 6.36
CA LEU A 92 1.90 5.90 6.51
C LEU A 92 0.49 5.85 5.92
N VAL A 93 -0.27 6.93 6.07
CA VAL A 93 -1.65 7.07 5.59
C VAL A 93 -1.67 8.01 4.39
N CYS A 94 -2.29 7.59 3.29
CA CYS A 94 -2.34 8.38 2.06
C CYS A 94 -3.41 9.48 2.10
N ARG A 95 -4.56 9.19 2.71
CA ARG A 95 -5.69 10.13 2.82
C ARG A 95 -6.34 10.02 4.19
N VAL A 96 -6.67 11.17 4.77
CA VAL A 96 -7.49 11.26 5.99
C VAL A 96 -8.78 11.99 5.64
N VAL A 97 -9.92 11.40 6.01
CA VAL A 97 -11.26 11.90 5.67
C VAL A 97 -12.21 11.75 6.86
N LEU A 98 -13.40 12.33 6.76
CA LEU A 98 -14.45 12.15 7.77
C LEU A 98 -14.83 10.66 7.92
N PRO A 99 -15.25 10.20 9.11
CA PRO A 99 -15.53 8.79 9.37
C PRO A 99 -16.53 8.18 8.40
N GLU A 100 -17.61 8.89 8.08
CA GLU A 100 -18.67 8.47 7.16
C GLU A 100 -18.21 8.37 5.71
N ALA A 101 -17.16 9.09 5.34
CA ALA A 101 -16.63 9.11 3.98
C ALA A 101 -15.50 8.08 3.76
N CYS A 102 -14.98 7.44 4.81
CA CYS A 102 -13.75 6.63 4.75
C CYS A 102 -13.85 5.47 3.74
N LEU A 103 -14.92 4.70 3.79
CA LEU A 103 -15.11 3.57 2.88
C LEU A 103 -15.36 4.03 1.44
N ASP A 104 -16.13 5.09 1.25
CA ASP A 104 -16.44 5.60 -0.09
C ASP A 104 -15.21 6.24 -0.74
N GLU A 105 -14.35 6.88 0.03
CA GLU A 105 -13.09 7.40 -0.49
C GLU A 105 -12.13 6.28 -0.90
N ALA A 106 -12.05 5.20 -0.12
CA ALA A 106 -11.29 4.01 -0.51
C ALA A 106 -11.86 3.36 -1.79
N ARG A 107 -13.18 3.28 -1.93
CA ARG A 107 -13.85 2.79 -3.15
C ARG A 107 -13.60 3.68 -4.37
N LYS A 108 -13.62 5.01 -4.21
CA LYS A 108 -13.26 5.94 -5.28
C LYS A 108 -11.84 5.72 -5.76
N LEU A 109 -10.90 5.59 -4.84
CA LEU A 109 -9.51 5.30 -5.19
C LEU A 109 -9.36 3.95 -5.90
N ALA A 110 -10.05 2.92 -5.44
CA ALA A 110 -10.07 1.62 -6.12
C ALA A 110 -10.65 1.74 -7.54
N ALA A 111 -11.74 2.50 -7.72
CA ALA A 111 -12.34 2.74 -9.04
C ALA A 111 -11.39 3.50 -9.98
N GLU A 112 -10.62 4.46 -9.48
CA GLU A 112 -9.57 5.15 -10.25
C GLU A 112 -8.48 4.18 -10.74
N ILE A 113 -8.02 3.28 -9.87
CA ILE A 113 -7.03 2.25 -10.21
C ILE A 113 -7.60 1.27 -11.24
N CYS A 114 -8.85 0.86 -11.08
CA CYS A 114 -9.54 -0.05 -12.01
C CYS A 114 -9.72 0.51 -13.43
N GLN A 115 -9.55 1.82 -13.62
CA GLN A 115 -9.55 2.43 -14.94
C GLN A 115 -8.21 2.31 -15.69
N ARG A 116 -7.19 1.76 -15.07
CA ARG A 116 -5.85 1.58 -15.65
C ARG A 116 -5.70 0.16 -16.18
N SER A 117 -4.68 -0.05 -17.02
CA SER A 117 -4.35 -1.40 -17.50
C SER A 117 -4.08 -2.34 -16.32
N PRO A 118 -4.83 -3.43 -16.16
CA PRO A 118 -4.62 -4.36 -15.05
C PRO A 118 -3.22 -4.94 -15.02
N LEU A 119 -2.62 -5.19 -16.19
CA LEU A 119 -1.25 -5.71 -16.30
C LEU A 119 -0.23 -4.67 -15.81
N ALA A 120 -0.38 -3.41 -16.25
CA ALA A 120 0.51 -2.33 -15.82
C ALA A 120 0.41 -2.09 -14.29
N VAL A 121 -0.81 -2.08 -13.74
CA VAL A 121 -1.03 -1.94 -12.27
C VAL A 121 -0.37 -3.07 -11.51
N LYS A 122 -0.51 -4.32 -11.96
CA LYS A 122 0.13 -5.49 -11.36
C LYS A 122 1.66 -5.34 -11.33
N LEU A 123 2.26 -5.09 -12.50
CA LEU A 123 3.72 -4.98 -12.60
C LEU A 123 4.28 -3.77 -11.86
N ALA A 124 3.56 -2.65 -11.82
CA ALA A 124 3.93 -1.48 -11.01
C ALA A 124 3.93 -1.82 -9.52
N LYS A 125 2.91 -2.52 -9.01
CA LYS A 125 2.90 -3.01 -7.62
C LYS A 125 4.10 -3.89 -7.34
N GLU A 126 4.38 -4.88 -8.18
CA GLU A 126 5.51 -5.79 -8.00
C GLU A 126 6.85 -5.04 -8.00
N ALA A 127 7.04 -4.07 -8.90
CA ALA A 127 8.25 -3.27 -8.98
C ALA A 127 8.44 -2.38 -7.72
N ILE A 128 7.36 -1.77 -7.22
CA ILE A 128 7.41 -0.96 -5.99
C ILE A 128 7.77 -1.84 -4.78
N LEU A 129 7.19 -3.03 -4.66
CA LEU A 129 7.50 -3.95 -3.56
C LEU A 129 8.96 -4.42 -3.60
N LYS A 130 9.54 -4.58 -4.80
CA LYS A 130 10.97 -4.91 -4.97
C LYS A 130 11.91 -3.86 -4.37
N ALA A 131 11.52 -2.59 -4.33
CA ALA A 131 12.33 -1.52 -3.75
C ALA A 131 12.67 -1.77 -2.26
N PHE A 132 11.87 -2.55 -1.56
CA PHE A 132 12.06 -2.87 -0.13
C PHE A 132 12.84 -4.18 0.11
N GLU A 133 13.18 -4.93 -0.93
CA GLU A 133 13.77 -6.27 -0.81
C GLU A 133 15.09 -6.42 -1.56
N THR A 134 15.45 -5.46 -2.44
CA THR A 134 16.63 -5.57 -3.30
C THR A 134 17.48 -4.31 -3.25
N SER A 135 18.68 -4.37 -3.83
CA SER A 135 19.49 -3.18 -4.07
C SER A 135 18.81 -2.28 -5.12
N LEU A 136 19.13 -0.98 -5.11
CA LEU A 136 18.61 -0.06 -6.13
C LEU A 136 18.91 -0.54 -7.55
N ARG A 137 20.10 -1.10 -7.78
CA ARG A 137 20.52 -1.62 -9.08
C ARG A 137 19.62 -2.75 -9.55
N ASP A 138 19.37 -3.74 -8.68
CA ASP A 138 18.54 -4.90 -9.02
C ASP A 138 17.06 -4.50 -9.17
N GLY A 139 16.60 -3.55 -8.34
CA GLY A 139 15.28 -2.96 -8.46
C GLY A 139 15.07 -2.25 -9.80
N LEU A 140 16.02 -1.43 -10.24
CA LEU A 140 15.99 -0.77 -11.56
C LEU A 140 16.04 -1.76 -12.72
N ASP A 141 16.80 -2.84 -12.60
CA ASP A 141 16.82 -3.89 -13.62
C ASP A 141 15.49 -4.65 -13.70
N PHE A 142 14.84 -4.91 -12.56
CA PHE A 142 13.51 -5.51 -12.51
C PHE A 142 12.46 -4.58 -13.15
N GLU A 143 12.44 -3.30 -12.74
CA GLU A 143 11.53 -2.28 -13.29
C GLU A 143 11.66 -2.19 -14.81
N ARG A 144 12.89 -2.15 -15.34
CA ARG A 144 13.16 -2.08 -16.79
C ARG A 144 12.60 -3.31 -17.53
N LYS A 145 12.75 -4.51 -16.96
CA LYS A 145 12.17 -5.73 -17.53
C LYS A 145 10.65 -5.66 -17.55
N CYS A 146 10.02 -5.22 -16.46
CA CYS A 146 8.56 -5.02 -16.41
C CYS A 146 8.10 -4.01 -17.45
N PHE A 147 8.83 -2.89 -17.59
CA PHE A 147 8.54 -1.86 -18.58
C PHE A 147 8.57 -2.42 -20.01
N TYR A 148 9.61 -3.17 -20.38
CA TYR A 148 9.71 -3.77 -21.71
C TYR A 148 8.63 -4.83 -21.98
N LEU A 149 8.28 -5.63 -20.98
CA LEU A 149 7.19 -6.61 -21.11
C LEU A 149 5.86 -5.94 -21.48
N LEU A 150 5.58 -4.76 -20.91
CA LEU A 150 4.33 -4.04 -21.19
C LEU A 150 4.20 -3.59 -22.65
N PHE A 151 5.30 -3.34 -23.37
CA PHE A 151 5.24 -2.99 -24.80
C PHE A 151 4.73 -4.13 -25.68
N GLY A 152 4.75 -5.37 -25.20
CA GLY A 152 4.14 -6.51 -25.87
C GLY A 152 2.61 -6.59 -25.71
N SER A 153 2.02 -5.81 -24.77
CA SER A 153 0.60 -5.90 -24.44
C SER A 153 -0.30 -5.13 -25.42
N GLU A 154 -1.54 -5.59 -25.56
CA GLU A 154 -2.58 -4.87 -26.28
C GLU A 154 -2.96 -3.56 -25.58
N ASP A 155 -2.97 -3.58 -24.25
CA ASP A 155 -3.30 -2.43 -23.41
C ASP A 155 -2.31 -1.26 -23.62
N GLN A 156 -1.01 -1.55 -23.81
CA GLN A 156 -0.03 -0.51 -24.10
C GLN A 156 -0.31 0.17 -25.43
N LYS A 157 -0.64 -0.61 -26.47
CA LYS A 157 -0.98 -0.08 -27.81
C LYS A 157 -2.26 0.75 -27.74
N GLU A 158 -3.27 0.24 -27.04
CA GLU A 158 -4.53 0.97 -26.80
C GLU A 158 -4.28 2.28 -26.03
N GLY A 159 -3.47 2.24 -24.98
CA GLY A 159 -3.13 3.42 -24.20
C GLY A 159 -2.45 4.51 -25.03
N MET A 160 -1.47 4.13 -25.86
CA MET A 160 -0.78 5.07 -26.78
C MET A 160 -1.72 5.64 -27.83
N LYS A 161 -2.57 4.78 -28.43
CA LYS A 161 -3.55 5.21 -29.41
C LYS A 161 -4.56 6.19 -28.80
N ALA A 162 -5.14 5.85 -27.65
CA ALA A 162 -6.10 6.69 -26.94
C ALA A 162 -5.50 8.05 -26.56
N PHE A 163 -4.22 8.06 -26.14
CA PHE A 163 -3.50 9.30 -25.81
C PHE A 163 -3.37 10.23 -27.04
N LEU A 164 -2.96 9.69 -28.19
CA LEU A 164 -2.85 10.45 -29.45
C LEU A 164 -4.20 10.96 -29.94
N GLU A 165 -5.25 10.15 -29.79
CA GLU A 165 -6.62 10.48 -30.19
C GLU A 165 -7.36 11.33 -29.16
N LYS A 166 -6.75 11.67 -28.02
CA LYS A 166 -7.33 12.43 -26.89
C LYS A 166 -8.65 11.86 -26.39
N ARG A 167 -8.78 10.55 -26.35
CA ARG A 167 -9.93 9.81 -25.82
C ARG A 167 -9.56 8.98 -24.59
N LYS A 168 -10.56 8.48 -23.89
CA LYS A 168 -10.35 7.50 -22.82
C LYS A 168 -9.91 6.15 -23.39
N ALA A 169 -8.89 5.54 -22.78
CA ALA A 169 -8.44 4.19 -23.15
C ALA A 169 -9.39 3.13 -22.59
N GLU A 170 -9.54 2.03 -23.34
CA GLU A 170 -10.34 0.85 -22.94
C GLU A 170 -9.41 -0.35 -22.73
N PHE A 171 -8.91 -0.50 -21.53
CA PHE A 171 -7.99 -1.57 -21.18
C PHE A 171 -8.70 -2.90 -20.96
N LYS A 172 -8.10 -3.99 -21.46
CA LYS A 172 -8.64 -5.35 -21.39
C LYS A 172 -7.81 -6.33 -20.59
N GLY A 173 -6.63 -5.88 -20.11
CA GLY A 173 -5.71 -6.72 -19.35
C GLY A 173 -4.94 -7.74 -20.20
N LYS A 174 -4.69 -7.45 -21.45
CA LYS A 174 -4.02 -8.32 -22.42
C LYS A 174 -2.80 -7.69 -23.05
#